data_f3a226e5e7ac831c71eb2a4270ea3d98
#
_entry.id   f3a226e5e7ac831c71eb2a4270ea3d98
#
_cell.length_a   1.000
_cell.length_b   1.000
_cell.length_c   1.000
_cell.angle_alpha   90.00
_cell.angle_beta   90.00
_cell.angle_gamma   90.00
#
_symmetry.space_group_name_H-M   'P 1'
#
loop_
_entity.id
_entity.type
_entity.pdbx_description
1 polymer ?
#
loop_
_entity_poly.entity_id
_entity_poly.type
_entity_poly.pdbx_seq_one_letter_code
_entity_poly.pdbx_strand_id
1 'polypeptide(L)'
;QIVKALLLNPRVLIMDNPYIGLDADTRGQLTRLLKRLIEERGLQLILVVSREEDIPDFVTHVVPVNNRTIGGKIERRHLTEKYLSELCETSTQLGRLPQNVDNSILYSNSVDESSLIALHDVTLRYGSHTIFEHLSWDVKRGERWALHGRNGSGKSALLGLICADNPQSYACNISLFGCRRGTGESIWDIKRRIGYVSPEMHRAYMKDLPAIEIVASGLHDSIGLYVRPRPEQIGTCMDWMRVFGIEALAERTFMTLSSGEQRLVLLVRAFVKDPELLILDEPFHGLDTGRREQVRAIIDDFCMRPNKTLVMVTHYPEELPSCITHHKIM
;
A
#
# COMPACT_ATOMS: atom_id res chain seq x y z
N GLN A 1 -4.65 13.66 -18.15
CA GLN A 1 -4.21 12.85 -19.32
C GLN A 1 -5.43 12.43 -20.17
N ILE A 2 -6.51 11.89 -19.57
CA ILE A 2 -7.72 11.44 -20.31
C ILE A 2 -8.30 12.55 -21.19
N VAL A 3 -8.51 13.75 -20.64
CA VAL A 3 -9.02 14.93 -21.39
C VAL A 3 -8.12 15.26 -22.57
N LYS A 4 -6.79 15.22 -22.40
CA LYS A 4 -5.83 15.47 -23.47
C LYS A 4 -5.94 14.42 -24.59
N ALA A 5 -6.10 13.16 -24.25
CA ALA A 5 -6.29 12.11 -25.23
C ALA A 5 -7.61 12.25 -26.01
N LEU A 6 -8.70 12.62 -25.31
CA LEU A 6 -10.01 12.82 -25.93
C LEU A 6 -10.10 14.05 -26.84
N LEU A 7 -9.27 15.09 -26.60
CA LEU A 7 -9.19 16.25 -27.48
C LEU A 7 -8.66 15.93 -28.88
N LEU A 8 -7.93 14.81 -29.02
CA LEU A 8 -7.46 14.32 -30.31
C LEU A 8 -8.54 13.59 -31.12
N ASN A 9 -9.74 13.47 -30.55
CA ASN A 9 -10.88 12.76 -31.14
C ASN A 9 -10.52 11.35 -31.68
N PRO A 10 -9.95 10.46 -30.84
CA PRO A 10 -9.46 9.17 -31.27
C PRO A 10 -10.63 8.22 -31.62
N ARG A 11 -10.43 7.34 -32.59
CA ARG A 11 -11.34 6.22 -32.86
C ARG A 11 -11.20 5.08 -31.86
N VAL A 12 -9.98 4.89 -31.34
CA VAL A 12 -9.64 3.86 -30.34
C VAL A 12 -8.95 4.54 -29.18
N LEU A 13 -9.43 4.29 -27.97
CA LEU A 13 -8.81 4.72 -26.72
C LEU A 13 -8.31 3.51 -25.95
N ILE A 14 -7.01 3.50 -25.63
CA ILE A 14 -6.39 2.46 -24.81
C ILE A 14 -6.07 3.06 -23.45
N MET A 15 -6.53 2.45 -22.37
CA MET A 15 -6.31 2.90 -21.01
C MET A 15 -5.74 1.76 -20.17
N ASP A 16 -4.60 2.02 -19.54
CA ASP A 16 -3.96 1.09 -18.62
C ASP A 16 -4.35 1.45 -17.18
N ASN A 17 -5.03 0.54 -16.52
CA ASN A 17 -5.49 0.63 -15.13
C ASN A 17 -6.11 2.01 -14.77
N PRO A 18 -7.14 2.48 -15.50
CA PRO A 18 -7.64 3.85 -15.36
C PRO A 18 -8.35 4.12 -14.04
N TYR A 19 -8.71 3.09 -13.29
CA TYR A 19 -9.44 3.21 -12.01
C TYR A 19 -8.53 3.25 -10.79
N ILE A 20 -7.23 3.05 -10.97
CA ILE A 20 -6.27 3.05 -9.88
C ILE A 20 -6.20 4.42 -9.19
N GLY A 21 -6.28 4.40 -7.85
CA GLY A 21 -6.21 5.62 -7.01
C GLY A 21 -7.45 6.51 -7.11
N LEU A 22 -8.54 6.05 -7.74
CA LEU A 22 -9.82 6.74 -7.76
C LEU A 22 -10.71 6.25 -6.61
N ASP A 23 -11.33 7.18 -5.90
CA ASP A 23 -12.41 6.85 -4.98
C ASP A 23 -13.67 6.34 -5.71
N ALA A 24 -14.61 5.73 -4.98
CA ALA A 24 -15.80 5.10 -5.55
C ALA A 24 -16.64 6.08 -6.39
N ASP A 25 -16.77 7.35 -5.96
CA ASP A 25 -17.54 8.36 -6.66
C ASP A 25 -16.88 8.72 -8.00
N THR A 26 -15.59 9.00 -7.98
CA THR A 26 -14.80 9.35 -9.16
C THR A 26 -14.74 8.20 -10.16
N ARG A 27 -14.63 6.94 -9.67
CA ARG A 27 -14.68 5.74 -10.49
C ARG A 27 -16.02 5.63 -11.21
N GLY A 28 -17.14 5.82 -10.48
CA GLY A 28 -18.47 5.81 -11.08
C GLY A 28 -18.68 6.92 -12.12
N GLN A 29 -18.08 8.11 -11.91
CA GLN A 29 -18.12 9.19 -12.89
C GLN A 29 -17.33 8.84 -14.16
N LEU A 30 -16.13 8.29 -14.01
CA LEU A 30 -15.30 7.85 -15.15
C LEU A 30 -16.01 6.75 -15.96
N THR A 31 -16.58 5.75 -15.30
CA THR A 31 -17.32 4.67 -15.94
C THR A 31 -18.50 5.20 -16.77
N ARG A 32 -19.29 6.12 -16.20
CA ARG A 32 -20.41 6.78 -16.92
C ARG A 32 -19.94 7.60 -18.11
N LEU A 33 -18.83 8.33 -17.95
CA LEU A 33 -18.23 9.11 -19.05
C LEU A 33 -17.81 8.21 -20.21
N LEU A 34 -17.08 7.12 -19.91
CA LEU A 34 -16.61 6.18 -20.93
C LEU A 34 -17.78 5.52 -21.65
N LYS A 35 -18.82 5.11 -20.93
CA LYS A 35 -20.04 4.55 -21.52
C LYS A 35 -20.69 5.53 -22.51
N ARG A 36 -20.86 6.80 -22.11
CA ARG A 36 -21.42 7.85 -22.96
C ARG A 36 -20.58 8.08 -24.22
N LEU A 37 -19.23 8.10 -24.10
CA LEU A 37 -18.35 8.26 -25.25
C LEU A 37 -18.45 7.11 -26.26
N ILE A 38 -18.65 5.89 -25.79
CA ILE A 38 -18.87 4.72 -26.63
C ILE A 38 -20.21 4.86 -27.37
N GLU A 39 -21.29 5.18 -26.64
CA GLU A 39 -22.65 5.26 -27.19
C GLU A 39 -22.84 6.45 -28.17
N GLU A 40 -22.31 7.63 -27.84
CA GLU A 40 -22.54 8.85 -28.60
C GLU A 40 -21.52 9.04 -29.74
N ARG A 41 -20.28 8.57 -29.59
CA ARG A 41 -19.20 8.81 -30.56
C ARG A 41 -18.69 7.56 -31.27
N GLY A 42 -19.22 6.38 -30.93
CA GLY A 42 -18.72 5.12 -31.48
C GLY A 42 -17.26 4.83 -31.11
N LEU A 43 -16.79 5.34 -29.97
CA LEU A 43 -15.43 5.14 -29.48
C LEU A 43 -15.18 3.66 -29.20
N GLN A 44 -14.13 3.11 -29.77
CA GLN A 44 -13.64 1.78 -29.39
C GLN A 44 -12.74 1.92 -28.16
N LEU A 45 -13.00 1.13 -27.11
CA LEU A 45 -12.27 1.19 -25.86
C LEU A 45 -11.55 -0.14 -25.61
N ILE A 46 -10.27 -0.05 -25.26
CA ILE A 46 -9.48 -1.14 -24.72
C ILE A 46 -9.05 -0.75 -23.31
N LEU A 47 -9.50 -1.52 -22.32
CA LEU A 47 -9.10 -1.36 -20.93
C LEU A 47 -8.13 -2.48 -20.56
N VAL A 48 -6.97 -2.11 -20.06
CA VAL A 48 -6.08 -3.04 -19.36
C VAL A 48 -6.38 -2.87 -17.87
N VAL A 49 -6.81 -3.93 -17.21
CA VAL A 49 -7.18 -3.91 -15.80
C VAL A 49 -6.55 -5.10 -15.07
N SER A 50 -6.18 -4.91 -13.83
CA SER A 50 -5.60 -5.94 -12.97
C SER A 50 -6.64 -6.57 -12.04
N ARG A 51 -7.89 -6.10 -12.10
CA ARG A 51 -8.97 -6.48 -11.20
C ARG A 51 -10.24 -6.77 -11.98
N GLU A 52 -10.96 -7.79 -11.58
CA GLU A 52 -12.26 -8.11 -12.16
C GLU A 52 -13.29 -7.02 -11.87
N GLU A 53 -13.27 -6.47 -10.66
CA GLU A 53 -14.19 -5.43 -10.20
C GLU A 53 -14.03 -4.13 -11.01
N ASP A 54 -12.91 -3.95 -11.69
CA ASP A 54 -12.64 -2.82 -12.56
C ASP A 54 -13.12 -3.04 -14.00
N ILE A 55 -13.75 -4.19 -14.32
CA ILE A 55 -14.33 -4.46 -15.65
C ILE A 55 -15.76 -3.88 -15.72
N PRO A 56 -15.98 -2.75 -16.41
CA PRO A 56 -17.30 -2.13 -16.49
C PRO A 56 -18.35 -3.01 -17.18
N ASP A 57 -19.63 -2.78 -16.87
CA ASP A 57 -20.74 -3.56 -17.42
C ASP A 57 -20.90 -3.45 -18.95
N PHE A 58 -20.46 -2.35 -19.53
CA PHE A 58 -20.53 -2.13 -20.98
C PHE A 58 -19.41 -2.83 -21.78
N VAL A 59 -18.43 -3.45 -21.11
CA VAL A 59 -17.38 -4.23 -21.79
C VAL A 59 -18.00 -5.47 -22.42
N THR A 60 -17.75 -5.67 -23.70
CA THR A 60 -18.35 -6.77 -24.48
C THR A 60 -17.51 -8.05 -24.47
N HIS A 61 -16.19 -7.90 -24.42
CA HIS A 61 -15.25 -9.00 -24.49
C HIS A 61 -14.09 -8.82 -23.54
N VAL A 62 -13.55 -9.93 -23.04
CA VAL A 62 -12.37 -9.96 -22.18
C VAL A 62 -11.31 -10.85 -22.83
N VAL A 63 -10.07 -10.46 -22.73
CA VAL A 63 -8.90 -11.23 -23.16
C VAL A 63 -8.00 -11.41 -21.93
N PRO A 64 -7.93 -12.62 -21.36
CA PRO A 64 -7.07 -12.86 -20.19
C PRO A 64 -5.59 -12.85 -20.61
N VAL A 65 -4.76 -12.30 -19.75
CA VAL A 65 -3.30 -12.32 -19.91
C VAL A 65 -2.70 -12.94 -18.66
N ASN A 66 -2.06 -14.09 -18.80
CA ASN A 66 -1.44 -14.80 -17.69
C ASN A 66 -0.06 -15.33 -18.10
N ASN A 67 0.92 -15.26 -17.19
CA ASN A 67 2.28 -15.76 -17.43
C ASN A 67 2.90 -15.31 -18.78
N ARG A 68 2.69 -14.04 -19.16
CA ARG A 68 3.14 -13.43 -20.42
C ARG A 68 2.49 -14.06 -21.68
N THR A 69 1.40 -14.78 -21.51
CA THR A 69 0.63 -15.39 -22.60
C THR A 69 -0.72 -14.70 -22.70
N ILE A 70 -1.12 -14.37 -23.93
CA ILE A 70 -2.43 -13.79 -24.24
C ILE A 70 -3.38 -14.95 -24.53
N GLY A 71 -4.46 -15.04 -23.79
CA GLY A 71 -5.51 -16.04 -23.96
C GLY A 71 -6.48 -15.71 -25.10
N GLY A 72 -7.46 -16.59 -25.30
CA GLY A 72 -8.51 -16.38 -26.28
C GLY A 72 -9.47 -15.25 -25.91
N LYS A 73 -10.06 -14.60 -26.89
CA LYS A 73 -11.13 -13.60 -26.72
C LYS A 73 -12.40 -14.27 -26.22
N ILE A 74 -12.95 -13.82 -25.10
CA ILE A 74 -14.13 -14.37 -24.45
C ILE A 74 -15.20 -13.27 -24.39
N GLU A 75 -16.45 -13.60 -24.71
CA GLU A 75 -17.55 -12.69 -24.46
C GLU A 75 -17.77 -12.55 -22.95
N ARG A 76 -18.00 -11.32 -22.46
CA ARG A 76 -18.17 -11.08 -21.04
C ARG A 76 -19.25 -11.97 -20.38
N ARG A 77 -20.34 -12.25 -21.07
CA ARG A 77 -21.41 -13.13 -20.55
C ARG A 77 -20.95 -14.57 -20.22
N HIS A 78 -19.81 -14.99 -20.76
CA HIS A 78 -19.21 -16.30 -20.50
C HIS A 78 -18.07 -16.23 -19.46
N LEU A 79 -17.80 -15.05 -18.91
CA LEU A 79 -16.84 -14.86 -17.83
C LEU A 79 -17.50 -15.36 -16.53
N THR A 80 -17.14 -16.55 -16.08
CA THR A 80 -17.65 -17.15 -14.85
C THR A 80 -16.62 -17.03 -13.74
N GLU A 81 -17.07 -16.95 -12.46
CA GLU A 81 -16.19 -16.96 -11.29
C GLU A 81 -15.20 -18.13 -11.30
N LYS A 82 -15.63 -19.28 -11.82
CA LYS A 82 -14.77 -20.46 -11.97
C LYS A 82 -13.61 -20.22 -12.92
N TYR A 83 -13.84 -19.53 -14.03
CA TYR A 83 -12.78 -19.21 -15.00
C TYR A 83 -11.77 -18.21 -14.42
N LEU A 84 -12.23 -17.31 -13.59
CA LEU A 84 -11.40 -16.31 -12.91
C LEU A 84 -10.58 -16.94 -11.80
N SER A 85 -11.16 -17.88 -11.03
CA SER A 85 -10.42 -18.63 -10.01
C SER A 85 -9.31 -19.50 -10.60
N GLU A 86 -9.53 -20.12 -11.78
CA GLU A 86 -8.50 -20.90 -12.50
C GLU A 86 -7.32 -20.04 -12.97
N LEU A 87 -7.55 -18.73 -13.21
CA LEU A 87 -6.49 -17.77 -13.54
C LEU A 87 -5.69 -17.32 -12.31
N CYS A 88 -6.23 -17.50 -11.11
CA CYS A 88 -5.70 -17.01 -9.83
C CYS A 88 -5.05 -18.10 -8.97
N GLU A 89 -4.92 -19.36 -9.44
CA GLU A 89 -4.31 -20.44 -8.65
C GLU A 89 -2.84 -20.17 -8.34
N THR A 90 -2.61 -19.46 -7.24
CA THR A 90 -1.34 -19.48 -6.50
C THR A 90 -1.65 -19.83 -5.05
N SER A 91 -1.80 -21.12 -4.75
CA SER A 91 -1.83 -21.62 -3.38
C SER A 91 -0.42 -21.49 -2.79
N THR A 92 -0.12 -20.36 -2.19
CA THR A 92 1.13 -20.17 -1.43
C THR A 92 0.86 -20.61 0.00
N GLN A 93 1.43 -21.73 0.42
CA GLN A 93 1.52 -22.04 1.86
C GLN A 93 2.42 -20.96 2.48
N LEU A 94 1.83 -20.11 3.32
CA LEU A 94 2.57 -19.13 4.10
C LEU A 94 3.47 -19.88 5.09
N GLY A 95 4.78 -19.72 4.94
CA GLY A 95 5.75 -20.14 5.93
C GLY A 95 5.65 -19.29 7.19
N ARG A 96 6.29 -19.74 8.29
CA ARG A 96 6.36 -18.95 9.53
C ARG A 96 7.04 -17.60 9.24
N LEU A 97 6.37 -16.51 9.63
CA LEU A 97 6.92 -15.17 9.43
C LEU A 97 8.21 -14.96 10.21
N PRO A 98 9.27 -14.37 9.61
CA PRO A 98 10.51 -14.05 10.30
C PRO A 98 10.27 -13.11 11.49
N GLN A 99 11.07 -13.26 12.55
CA GLN A 99 11.05 -12.35 13.69
C GLN A 99 12.41 -11.68 13.79
N ASN A 100 12.44 -10.38 14.02
CA ASN A 100 13.68 -9.68 14.27
C ASN A 100 14.00 -9.74 15.77
N VAL A 101 14.97 -10.54 16.16
CA VAL A 101 15.36 -10.77 17.56
C VAL A 101 15.85 -9.48 18.21
N ASP A 102 16.49 -8.59 17.46
CA ASP A 102 17.05 -7.34 17.98
C ASP A 102 15.98 -6.33 18.46
N ASN A 103 14.77 -6.38 17.91
CA ASN A 103 13.69 -5.48 18.29
C ASN A 103 12.90 -5.96 19.53
N SER A 104 12.90 -7.26 19.82
CA SER A 104 12.17 -7.81 20.97
C SER A 104 12.70 -7.33 22.32
N ILE A 105 13.99 -6.99 22.39
CA ILE A 105 14.68 -6.54 23.60
C ILE A 105 14.41 -5.06 23.91
N LEU A 106 14.17 -4.23 22.89
CA LEU A 106 13.98 -2.78 23.03
C LEU A 106 12.59 -2.39 23.56
N TYR A 107 11.61 -3.29 23.49
CA TYR A 107 10.19 -2.97 23.74
C TYR A 107 9.59 -3.74 24.95
N SER A 108 10.41 -4.43 25.71
CA SER A 108 9.97 -5.34 26.79
C SER A 108 9.55 -4.64 28.12
N ASN A 109 9.69 -3.34 28.24
CA ASN A 109 9.44 -2.65 29.51
C ASN A 109 8.49 -1.47 29.37
N SER A 110 7.23 -1.75 29.18
CA SER A 110 6.08 -1.08 29.79
C SER A 110 4.81 -1.64 29.15
N VAL A 111 4.11 -2.49 29.85
CA VAL A 111 2.68 -2.74 29.66
C VAL A 111 1.99 -1.47 30.15
N ASP A 112 2.13 -0.40 29.41
CA ASP A 112 1.35 0.80 29.62
C ASP A 112 0.23 0.75 28.59
N GLU A 113 -1.02 0.86 29.02
CA GLU A 113 -2.21 0.99 28.18
C GLU A 113 -2.22 2.31 27.40
N SER A 114 -1.07 2.99 27.33
CA SER A 114 -0.90 4.25 26.64
C SER A 114 -1.08 4.10 25.15
N SER A 115 -1.72 5.09 24.56
CA SER A 115 -1.93 5.23 23.15
C SER A 115 -0.62 5.13 22.38
N LEU A 116 -0.59 4.31 21.34
CA LEU A 116 0.56 4.22 20.44
C LEU A 116 0.62 5.44 19.53
N ILE A 117 -0.56 5.94 19.10
CA ILE A 117 -0.73 7.20 18.38
C ILE A 117 -1.80 7.99 19.14
N ALA A 118 -1.50 9.20 19.60
CA ALA A 118 -2.47 10.11 20.18
C ALA A 118 -2.38 11.48 19.48
N LEU A 119 -3.48 11.87 18.87
CA LEU A 119 -3.68 13.14 18.18
C LEU A 119 -4.78 13.90 18.94
N HIS A 120 -4.48 15.10 19.43
CA HIS A 120 -5.43 15.91 20.17
C HIS A 120 -5.60 17.27 19.52
N ASP A 121 -6.79 17.51 18.97
CA ASP A 121 -7.18 18.78 18.35
C ASP A 121 -6.18 19.27 17.29
N VAL A 122 -5.74 18.36 16.43
CA VAL A 122 -4.73 18.62 15.42
C VAL A 122 -5.36 19.32 14.22
N THR A 123 -4.79 20.46 13.85
CA THR A 123 -5.13 21.21 12.63
C THR A 123 -3.91 21.26 11.73
N LEU A 124 -4.09 20.88 10.44
CA LEU A 124 -3.04 20.90 9.44
C LEU A 124 -3.37 21.89 8.33
N ARG A 125 -2.46 22.85 8.09
CA ARG A 125 -2.60 23.92 7.08
C ARG A 125 -1.34 24.09 6.27
N TYR A 126 -1.50 24.39 4.98
CA TYR A 126 -0.42 24.85 4.10
C TYR A 126 -0.76 26.23 3.53
N GLY A 127 -0.14 27.26 4.08
CA GLY A 127 -0.50 28.64 3.78
C GLY A 127 -1.95 28.95 4.20
N SER A 128 -2.78 29.38 3.24
CA SER A 128 -4.20 29.63 3.44
C SER A 128 -5.09 28.38 3.30
N HIS A 129 -4.53 27.26 2.83
CA HIS A 129 -5.30 26.04 2.59
C HIS A 129 -5.28 25.12 3.80
N THR A 130 -6.44 24.90 4.39
CA THR A 130 -6.62 23.95 5.48
C THR A 130 -6.90 22.55 4.93
N ILE A 131 -6.13 21.56 5.37
CA ILE A 131 -6.31 20.17 4.99
C ILE A 131 -7.35 19.50 5.89
N PHE A 132 -7.20 19.65 7.21
CA PHE A 132 -8.18 19.24 8.19
C PHE A 132 -8.01 20.08 9.48
N GLU A 133 -9.09 20.17 10.24
CA GLU A 133 -9.15 20.92 11.51
C GLU A 133 -9.70 20.05 12.63
N HIS A 134 -9.24 20.33 13.86
CA HIS A 134 -9.77 19.74 15.08
C HIS A 134 -9.78 18.21 15.09
N LEU A 135 -8.80 17.58 14.42
CA LEU A 135 -8.70 16.12 14.34
C LEU A 135 -8.17 15.56 15.67
N SER A 136 -8.98 14.71 16.29
CA SER A 136 -8.56 13.90 17.43
C SER A 136 -8.68 12.42 17.07
N TRP A 137 -7.62 11.66 17.36
CA TRP A 137 -7.58 10.25 17.10
C TRP A 137 -6.61 9.56 18.05
N ASP A 138 -7.07 8.48 18.64
CA ASP A 138 -6.32 7.67 19.57
C ASP A 138 -6.25 6.23 19.05
N VAL A 139 -5.05 5.68 18.90
CA VAL A 139 -4.78 4.32 18.47
C VAL A 139 -3.98 3.62 19.55
N LYS A 140 -4.54 2.58 20.12
CA LYS A 140 -3.89 1.78 21.14
C LYS A 140 -3.00 0.71 20.51
N ARG A 141 -2.06 0.22 21.28
CA ARG A 141 -1.20 -0.89 20.89
C ARG A 141 -2.03 -2.14 20.56
N GLY A 142 -1.74 -2.77 19.44
CA GLY A 142 -2.45 -3.97 18.99
C GLY A 142 -3.78 -3.71 18.28
N GLU A 143 -4.22 -2.46 18.13
CA GLU A 143 -5.39 -2.14 17.32
C GLU A 143 -5.07 -2.14 15.82
N ARG A 144 -6.07 -2.47 14.99
CA ARG A 144 -5.95 -2.53 13.53
C ARG A 144 -7.03 -1.66 12.92
N TRP A 145 -6.59 -0.57 12.31
CA TRP A 145 -7.45 0.50 11.83
C TRP A 145 -7.48 0.57 10.31
N ALA A 146 -8.68 0.65 9.75
CA ALA A 146 -8.89 1.10 8.38
C ALA A 146 -9.22 2.60 8.38
N LEU A 147 -8.42 3.40 7.68
CA LEU A 147 -8.62 4.83 7.52
C LEU A 147 -9.30 5.08 6.17
N HIS A 148 -10.54 5.58 6.22
CA HIS A 148 -11.37 5.88 5.08
C HIS A 148 -11.50 7.38 4.84
N GLY A 149 -11.83 7.75 3.61
CA GLY A 149 -12.11 9.13 3.23
C GLY A 149 -11.95 9.35 1.73
N ARG A 150 -12.55 10.41 1.22
CA ARG A 150 -12.46 10.78 -0.20
C ARG A 150 -11.03 11.15 -0.59
N ASN A 151 -10.75 11.16 -1.88
CA ASN A 151 -9.49 11.73 -2.36
C ASN A 151 -9.40 13.20 -1.97
N GLY A 152 -8.23 13.61 -1.46
CA GLY A 152 -8.01 14.97 -0.96
C GLY A 152 -8.49 15.23 0.48
N SER A 153 -9.06 14.24 1.20
CA SER A 153 -9.48 14.44 2.61
C SER A 153 -8.31 14.56 3.61
N GLY A 154 -7.07 14.43 3.15
CA GLY A 154 -5.90 14.60 4.00
C GLY A 154 -5.32 13.32 4.59
N LYS A 155 -5.75 12.12 4.16
CA LYS A 155 -5.25 10.83 4.66
C LYS A 155 -3.73 10.72 4.59
N SER A 156 -3.13 10.93 3.41
CA SER A 156 -1.66 10.86 3.25
C SER A 156 -0.94 11.96 4.05
N ALA A 157 -1.55 13.13 4.22
CA ALA A 157 -1.01 14.20 5.05
C ALA A 157 -1.03 13.82 6.55
N LEU A 158 -2.10 13.18 7.01
CA LEU A 158 -2.19 12.61 8.36
C LEU A 158 -1.14 11.53 8.60
N LEU A 159 -1.00 10.59 7.65
CA LEU A 159 0.04 9.55 7.73
C LEU A 159 1.44 10.17 7.77
N GLY A 160 1.71 11.22 6.98
CA GLY A 160 2.97 11.97 7.02
C GLY A 160 3.28 12.61 8.38
N LEU A 161 2.25 13.07 9.11
CA LEU A 161 2.43 13.54 10.49
C LEU A 161 2.83 12.40 11.44
N ILE A 162 2.18 11.25 11.32
CA ILE A 162 2.44 10.05 12.15
C ILE A 162 3.83 9.47 11.84
N CYS A 163 4.21 9.38 10.55
CA CYS A 163 5.53 8.91 10.13
C CYS A 163 6.67 9.89 10.45
N ALA A 164 6.35 11.04 11.03
CA ALA A 164 7.31 12.12 11.31
C ALA A 164 8.02 12.68 10.05
N ASP A 165 7.41 12.52 8.87
CA ASP A 165 7.91 13.07 7.61
C ASP A 165 7.48 14.52 7.39
N ASN A 166 6.41 14.95 8.09
CA ASN A 166 5.90 16.31 8.03
C ASN A 166 6.44 17.16 9.20
N PRO A 167 7.19 18.26 8.93
CA PRO A 167 7.73 19.12 9.99
C PRO A 167 6.68 19.73 10.91
N GLN A 168 5.45 19.91 10.44
CA GLN A 168 4.36 20.44 11.27
C GLN A 168 3.98 19.52 12.44
N SER A 169 4.45 18.25 12.43
CA SER A 169 4.25 17.32 13.54
C SER A 169 4.79 17.86 14.89
N TYR A 170 5.82 18.71 14.85
CA TYR A 170 6.38 19.36 16.05
C TYR A 170 5.49 20.48 16.61
N ALA A 171 4.68 21.11 15.77
CA ALA A 171 3.76 22.18 16.19
C ALA A 171 2.40 21.65 16.64
N CYS A 172 2.10 20.40 16.32
CA CYS A 172 0.83 19.76 16.64
C CYS A 172 0.89 19.02 18.00
N ASN A 173 -0.27 18.83 18.62
CA ASN A 173 -0.36 18.02 19.84
C ASN A 173 -0.45 16.52 19.45
N ILE A 174 0.70 15.94 19.18
CA ILE A 174 0.87 14.57 18.73
C ILE A 174 1.79 13.85 19.71
N SER A 175 1.37 12.67 20.17
CA SER A 175 2.21 11.72 20.89
C SER A 175 2.31 10.43 20.09
N LEU A 176 3.52 9.89 19.97
CA LEU A 176 3.81 8.63 19.30
C LEU A 176 4.56 7.72 20.27
N PHE A 177 4.09 6.49 20.40
CA PHE A 177 4.69 5.49 21.29
C PHE A 177 4.80 5.97 22.75
N GLY A 178 3.83 6.78 23.22
CA GLY A 178 3.82 7.35 24.56
C GLY A 178 4.66 8.63 24.74
N CYS A 179 5.41 9.06 23.72
CA CYS A 179 6.25 10.27 23.78
C CYS A 179 5.62 11.40 22.95
N ARG A 180 5.47 12.59 23.57
CA ARG A 180 5.00 13.78 22.83
C ARG A 180 6.06 14.24 21.85
N ARG A 181 5.64 14.63 20.63
CA ARG A 181 6.55 15.17 19.62
C ARG A 181 7.23 16.46 20.11
N GLY A 182 8.56 16.52 19.91
CA GLY A 182 9.36 17.69 20.27
C GLY A 182 9.85 17.73 21.72
N THR A 183 9.75 16.61 22.47
CA THR A 183 10.26 16.53 23.86
C THR A 183 11.67 15.95 23.97
N GLY A 184 12.39 15.81 22.84
CA GLY A 184 13.78 15.34 22.78
C GLY A 184 13.96 13.98 22.13
N GLU A 185 12.88 13.33 21.67
CA GLU A 185 12.94 12.07 20.92
C GLU A 185 13.58 12.27 19.54
N SER A 186 14.39 11.30 19.13
CA SER A 186 14.95 11.26 17.79
C SER A 186 13.90 10.81 16.77
N ILE A 187 13.89 11.43 15.59
CA ILE A 187 13.07 10.97 14.46
C ILE A 187 13.39 9.51 14.10
N TRP A 188 14.64 9.10 14.29
CA TRP A 188 15.09 7.73 14.01
C TRP A 188 14.53 6.71 14.99
N ASP A 189 14.32 7.10 16.26
CA ASP A 189 13.71 6.24 17.27
C ASP A 189 12.25 5.95 16.94
N ILE A 190 11.54 6.93 16.36
CA ILE A 190 10.19 6.76 15.85
C ILE A 190 10.20 5.89 14.60
N LYS A 191 11.02 6.23 13.62
CA LYS A 191 11.06 5.54 12.33
C LYS A 191 11.47 4.07 12.44
N ARG A 192 12.33 3.71 13.38
CA ARG A 192 12.67 2.29 13.64
C ARG A 192 11.46 1.44 14.00
N ARG A 193 10.45 2.03 14.63
CA ARG A 193 9.25 1.35 15.12
C ARG A 193 8.11 1.32 14.11
N ILE A 194 8.21 2.08 13.01
CA ILE A 194 7.18 2.22 11.98
C ILE A 194 7.62 1.55 10.69
N GLY A 195 6.83 0.60 10.17
CA GLY A 195 6.91 0.15 8.77
C GLY A 195 5.96 0.97 7.92
N TYR A 196 6.45 1.59 6.86
CA TYR A 196 5.64 2.49 6.03
C TYR A 196 5.77 2.19 4.54
N VAL A 197 4.63 2.12 3.86
CA VAL A 197 4.53 2.06 2.39
C VAL A 197 3.45 3.00 1.92
N SER A 198 3.75 3.79 0.89
CA SER A 198 2.77 4.66 0.22
C SER A 198 3.01 4.71 -1.30
N PRO A 199 2.04 5.19 -2.10
CA PRO A 199 2.23 5.45 -3.51
C PRO A 199 3.28 6.55 -3.77
N GLU A 200 3.37 7.55 -2.89
CA GLU A 200 4.38 8.62 -2.96
C GLU A 200 5.79 8.05 -2.80
N MET A 201 5.99 7.19 -1.80
CA MET A 201 7.26 6.50 -1.59
C MET A 201 7.65 5.68 -2.82
N HIS A 202 6.73 4.95 -3.42
CA HIS A 202 6.99 4.17 -4.63
C HIS A 202 7.47 5.07 -5.78
N ARG A 203 6.80 6.20 -6.01
CA ARG A 203 7.19 7.16 -7.06
C ARG A 203 8.53 7.85 -6.78
N ALA A 204 8.83 8.09 -5.51
CA ALA A 204 10.08 8.74 -5.09
C ALA A 204 11.28 7.78 -5.06
N TYR A 205 11.03 6.47 -5.02
CA TYR A 205 12.10 5.48 -4.89
C TYR A 205 12.76 5.17 -6.25
N MET A 206 13.59 6.11 -6.71
CA MET A 206 14.29 6.07 -8.01
C MET A 206 15.76 5.68 -7.80
N LYS A 207 15.99 4.48 -7.23
CA LYS A 207 17.33 3.96 -6.95
C LYS A 207 17.65 2.75 -7.82
N ASP A 208 18.78 2.80 -8.47
CA ASP A 208 19.31 1.72 -9.33
C ASP A 208 20.14 0.74 -8.48
N LEU A 209 19.46 0.06 -7.55
CA LEU A 209 20.04 -0.89 -6.61
C LEU A 209 19.35 -2.26 -6.76
N PRO A 210 20.04 -3.37 -6.40
CA PRO A 210 19.41 -4.68 -6.27
C PRO A 210 18.23 -4.67 -5.30
N ALA A 211 17.21 -5.48 -5.58
CA ALA A 211 15.99 -5.53 -4.74
C ALA A 211 16.31 -5.87 -3.28
N ILE A 212 17.30 -6.75 -3.03
CA ILE A 212 17.73 -7.09 -1.67
C ILE A 212 18.27 -5.88 -0.92
N GLU A 213 18.99 -4.97 -1.58
CA GLU A 213 19.52 -3.75 -0.97
C GLU A 213 18.40 -2.73 -0.69
N ILE A 214 17.38 -2.70 -1.55
CA ILE A 214 16.16 -1.91 -1.28
C ILE A 214 15.48 -2.42 0.00
N VAL A 215 15.31 -3.72 0.14
CA VAL A 215 14.75 -4.34 1.35
C VAL A 215 15.60 -4.01 2.57
N ALA A 216 16.92 -4.21 2.49
CA ALA A 216 17.85 -3.94 3.58
C ALA A 216 17.85 -2.46 4.02
N SER A 217 17.59 -1.52 3.10
CA SER A 217 17.45 -0.09 3.43
C SER A 217 16.30 0.17 4.42
N GLY A 218 15.31 -0.74 4.50
CA GLY A 218 14.22 -0.69 5.46
C GLY A 218 14.64 -0.85 6.92
N LEU A 219 15.77 -1.52 7.17
CA LEU A 219 16.34 -1.67 8.52
C LEU A 219 16.79 -0.32 9.11
N HIS A 220 17.11 0.65 8.24
CA HIS A 220 17.62 1.98 8.60
C HIS A 220 16.69 3.11 8.18
N ASP A 221 15.52 2.80 7.58
CA ASP A 221 14.55 3.78 7.02
C ASP A 221 15.14 4.79 6.03
N SER A 222 16.19 4.43 5.34
CA SER A 222 16.81 5.28 4.34
C SER A 222 16.23 5.03 2.93
N ILE A 223 16.17 6.08 2.07
CA ILE A 223 15.90 5.93 0.65
C ILE A 223 17.24 5.62 -0.05
N GLY A 224 17.52 4.35 -0.24
CA GLY A 224 18.80 3.81 -0.69
C GLY A 224 19.63 3.26 0.48
N LEU A 225 20.65 2.48 0.14
CA LEU A 225 21.50 1.78 1.11
C LEU A 225 22.75 2.62 1.37
N TYR A 226 22.88 3.20 2.58
CA TYR A 226 24.02 4.00 3.01
C TYR A 226 24.91 3.28 4.05
N VAL A 227 24.39 2.23 4.66
CA VAL A 227 25.08 1.38 5.62
C VAL A 227 25.09 -0.04 5.09
N ARG A 228 26.26 -0.63 4.99
CA ARG A 228 26.39 -2.00 4.51
C ARG A 228 25.75 -2.96 5.51
N PRO A 229 24.74 -3.75 5.11
CA PRO A 229 24.07 -4.66 6.04
C PRO A 229 24.99 -5.81 6.42
N ARG A 230 24.85 -6.29 7.65
CA ARG A 230 25.55 -7.47 8.14
C ARG A 230 25.00 -8.74 7.47
N PRO A 231 25.78 -9.83 7.35
CA PRO A 231 25.30 -11.07 6.74
C PRO A 231 23.99 -11.60 7.34
N GLU A 232 23.80 -11.48 8.66
CA GLU A 232 22.59 -11.90 9.37
C GLU A 232 21.37 -11.05 8.95
N GLN A 233 21.57 -9.76 8.74
CA GLN A 233 20.54 -8.84 8.25
C GLN A 233 20.14 -9.18 6.81
N ILE A 234 21.09 -9.56 5.97
CA ILE A 234 20.80 -10.04 4.61
C ILE A 234 19.99 -11.35 4.67
N GLY A 235 20.34 -12.28 5.59
CA GLY A 235 19.55 -13.48 5.83
C GLY A 235 18.08 -13.16 6.16
N THR A 236 17.86 -12.24 7.09
CA THR A 236 16.49 -11.76 7.45
C THR A 236 15.77 -11.14 6.26
N CYS A 237 16.47 -10.34 5.44
CA CYS A 237 15.89 -9.77 4.22
C CYS A 237 15.46 -10.87 3.24
N MET A 238 16.30 -11.89 3.02
CA MET A 238 15.98 -13.02 2.15
C MET A 238 14.79 -13.84 2.67
N ASP A 239 14.69 -14.05 3.98
CA ASP A 239 13.57 -14.76 4.58
C ASP A 239 12.25 -14.02 4.37
N TRP A 240 12.23 -12.69 4.55
CA TRP A 240 11.07 -11.88 4.23
C TRP A 240 10.74 -11.87 2.72
N MET A 241 11.76 -11.80 1.85
CA MET A 241 11.53 -11.90 0.40
C MET A 241 10.92 -13.26 0.02
N ARG A 242 11.32 -14.34 0.69
CA ARG A 242 10.76 -15.69 0.49
C ARG A 242 9.29 -15.76 0.94
N VAL A 243 8.94 -15.17 2.07
CA VAL A 243 7.53 -15.08 2.53
C VAL A 243 6.64 -14.38 1.49
N PHE A 244 7.16 -13.33 0.85
CA PHE A 244 6.44 -12.64 -0.22
C PHE A 244 6.59 -13.32 -1.60
N GLY A 245 7.33 -14.44 -1.71
CA GLY A 245 7.54 -15.18 -2.96
C GLY A 245 8.29 -14.37 -4.02
N ILE A 246 9.24 -13.54 -3.59
CA ILE A 246 10.04 -12.67 -4.48
C ILE A 246 11.55 -12.86 -4.29
N GLU A 247 12.00 -13.94 -3.67
CA GLU A 247 13.42 -14.23 -3.46
C GLU A 247 14.23 -14.28 -4.77
N ALA A 248 13.59 -14.73 -5.85
CA ALA A 248 14.21 -14.76 -7.18
C ALA A 248 14.53 -13.35 -7.74
N LEU A 249 13.96 -12.31 -7.15
CA LEU A 249 14.20 -10.92 -7.56
C LEU A 249 15.38 -10.27 -6.81
N ALA A 250 15.97 -10.94 -5.81
CA ALA A 250 16.94 -10.36 -4.87
C ALA A 250 18.07 -9.57 -5.58
N GLU A 251 18.67 -10.17 -6.60
CA GLU A 251 19.80 -9.60 -7.34
C GLU A 251 19.35 -8.72 -8.54
N ARG A 252 18.05 -8.67 -8.83
CA ARG A 252 17.55 -7.84 -9.94
C ARG A 252 17.50 -6.39 -9.53
N THR A 253 17.91 -5.52 -10.45
CA THR A 253 17.85 -4.07 -10.27
C THR A 253 16.41 -3.59 -10.14
N PHE A 254 16.11 -2.84 -9.09
CA PHE A 254 14.77 -2.36 -8.76
C PHE A 254 14.07 -1.65 -9.92
N MET A 255 14.81 -0.79 -10.63
CA MET A 255 14.26 -0.04 -11.76
C MET A 255 13.89 -0.91 -12.98
N THR A 256 14.39 -2.14 -13.07
CA THR A 256 14.03 -3.10 -14.14
C THR A 256 12.84 -3.99 -13.79
N LEU A 257 12.35 -3.90 -12.55
CA LEU A 257 11.20 -4.66 -12.09
C LEU A 257 9.91 -4.04 -12.62
N SER A 258 8.87 -4.87 -12.78
CA SER A 258 7.52 -4.37 -13.03
C SER A 258 6.99 -3.57 -11.82
N SER A 259 5.98 -2.72 -12.02
CA SER A 259 5.41 -1.91 -10.94
C SER A 259 4.89 -2.75 -9.77
N GLY A 260 4.30 -3.92 -10.06
CA GLY A 260 3.85 -4.87 -9.05
C GLY A 260 5.01 -5.50 -8.27
N GLU A 261 6.10 -5.94 -8.97
CA GLU A 261 7.31 -6.45 -8.32
C GLU A 261 7.97 -5.37 -7.46
N GLN A 262 8.07 -4.13 -7.95
CA GLN A 262 8.57 -3.01 -7.16
C GLN A 262 7.72 -2.78 -5.90
N ARG A 263 6.40 -2.88 -6.02
CA ARG A 263 5.49 -2.74 -4.89
C ARG A 263 5.73 -3.82 -3.83
N LEU A 264 5.90 -5.07 -4.25
CA LEU A 264 6.23 -6.17 -3.33
C LEU A 264 7.57 -5.94 -2.62
N VAL A 265 8.61 -5.48 -3.32
CA VAL A 265 9.90 -5.15 -2.71
C VAL A 265 9.75 -4.05 -1.65
N LEU A 266 8.96 -3.01 -1.91
CA LEU A 266 8.71 -1.94 -0.94
C LEU A 266 7.86 -2.39 0.25
N LEU A 267 6.92 -3.34 0.02
CA LEU A 267 6.21 -3.98 1.12
C LEU A 267 7.17 -4.76 2.01
N VAL A 268 8.01 -5.63 1.44
CA VAL A 268 9.03 -6.38 2.21
C VAL A 268 9.93 -5.40 2.98
N ARG A 269 10.33 -4.29 2.37
CA ARG A 269 11.10 -3.24 3.04
C ARG A 269 10.40 -2.68 4.29
N ALA A 270 9.07 -2.55 4.29
CA ALA A 270 8.33 -2.09 5.46
C ALA A 270 8.25 -3.15 6.58
N PHE A 271 8.21 -4.43 6.21
CA PHE A 271 8.11 -5.53 7.16
C PHE A 271 9.46 -5.97 7.75
N VAL A 272 10.57 -5.78 7.03
CA VAL A 272 11.89 -6.37 7.35
C VAL A 272 12.40 -6.06 8.75
N LYS A 273 12.05 -4.90 9.30
CA LYS A 273 12.43 -4.50 10.66
C LYS A 273 11.46 -4.96 11.75
N ASP A 274 10.45 -5.75 11.40
CA ASP A 274 9.41 -6.27 12.31
C ASP A 274 8.76 -5.15 13.15
N PRO A 275 8.18 -4.11 12.53
CA PRO A 275 7.75 -2.88 13.20
C PRO A 275 6.64 -3.13 14.22
N GLU A 276 6.49 -2.22 15.21
CA GLU A 276 5.34 -2.19 16.12
C GLU A 276 4.10 -1.60 15.45
N LEU A 277 4.31 -0.58 14.62
CA LEU A 277 3.28 0.09 13.85
C LEU A 277 3.53 -0.11 12.36
N LEU A 278 2.62 -0.77 11.69
CA LEU A 278 2.63 -0.92 10.24
C LEU A 278 1.63 0.05 9.64
N ILE A 279 2.10 0.93 8.76
CA ILE A 279 1.26 1.90 8.04
C ILE A 279 1.31 1.56 6.56
N LEU A 280 0.16 1.22 5.98
CA LEU A 280 0.02 0.80 4.60
C LEU A 280 -0.95 1.73 3.87
N ASP A 281 -0.42 2.57 3.00
CA ASP A 281 -1.23 3.45 2.14
C ASP A 281 -1.32 2.82 0.74
N GLU A 282 -2.52 2.37 0.36
CA GLU A 282 -2.80 1.69 -0.90
C GLU A 282 -1.85 0.51 -1.19
N PRO A 283 -1.67 -0.47 -0.27
CA PRO A 283 -0.61 -1.48 -0.38
C PRO A 283 -0.73 -2.38 -1.61
N PHE A 284 -1.94 -2.60 -2.11
CA PHE A 284 -2.23 -3.54 -3.20
C PHE A 284 -2.19 -2.91 -4.59
N HIS A 285 -1.86 -1.63 -4.68
CA HIS A 285 -1.77 -0.92 -5.94
C HIS A 285 -0.81 -1.60 -6.93
N GLY A 286 -1.30 -1.96 -8.12
CA GLY A 286 -0.51 -2.61 -9.16
C GLY A 286 -0.27 -4.12 -8.98
N LEU A 287 -0.86 -4.75 -7.96
CA LEU A 287 -0.81 -6.19 -7.75
C LEU A 287 -1.99 -6.88 -8.45
N ASP A 288 -1.73 -8.04 -9.04
CA ASP A 288 -2.77 -8.96 -9.50
C ASP A 288 -3.54 -9.60 -8.33
N THR A 289 -4.66 -10.25 -8.62
CA THR A 289 -5.55 -10.83 -7.61
C THR A 289 -4.83 -11.84 -6.70
N GLY A 290 -4.03 -12.75 -7.27
CA GLY A 290 -3.31 -13.76 -6.48
C GLY A 290 -2.27 -13.13 -5.54
N ARG A 291 -1.52 -12.14 -6.02
CA ARG A 291 -0.56 -11.40 -5.19
C ARG A 291 -1.24 -10.57 -4.10
N ARG A 292 -2.40 -9.98 -4.39
CA ARG A 292 -3.19 -9.26 -3.36
C ARG A 292 -3.63 -10.18 -2.23
N GLU A 293 -4.17 -11.35 -2.55
CA GLU A 293 -4.58 -12.32 -1.54
C GLU A 293 -3.41 -12.83 -0.71
N GLN A 294 -2.27 -13.10 -1.34
CA GLN A 294 -1.05 -13.47 -0.64
C GLN A 294 -0.61 -12.37 0.35
N VAL A 295 -0.53 -11.12 -0.09
CA VAL A 295 -0.12 -9.99 0.76
C VAL A 295 -1.14 -9.76 1.88
N ARG A 296 -2.45 -9.88 1.60
CA ARG A 296 -3.50 -9.79 2.61
C ARG A 296 -3.33 -10.83 3.72
N ALA A 297 -3.08 -12.09 3.34
CA ALA A 297 -2.83 -13.16 4.30
C ALA A 297 -1.55 -12.91 5.13
N ILE A 298 -0.49 -12.36 4.52
CA ILE A 298 0.74 -11.97 5.25
C ILE A 298 0.44 -10.87 6.27
N ILE A 299 -0.38 -9.88 5.91
CA ILE A 299 -0.77 -8.80 6.83
C ILE A 299 -1.60 -9.38 7.99
N ASP A 300 -2.55 -10.27 7.71
CA ASP A 300 -3.36 -10.94 8.74
C ASP A 300 -2.45 -11.71 9.72
N ASP A 301 -1.55 -12.55 9.23
CA ASP A 301 -0.59 -13.30 10.04
C ASP A 301 0.34 -12.38 10.86
N PHE A 302 0.81 -11.29 10.27
CA PHE A 302 1.62 -10.30 10.96
C PHE A 302 0.85 -9.68 12.13
N CYS A 303 -0.41 -9.33 11.91
CA CYS A 303 -1.28 -8.72 12.91
C CYS A 303 -1.75 -9.68 14.00
N MET A 304 -1.64 -11.00 13.80
CA MET A 304 -1.90 -12.00 14.85
C MET A 304 -0.82 -12.02 15.94
N ARG A 305 0.34 -11.45 15.67
CA ARG A 305 1.39 -11.32 16.68
C ARG A 305 1.01 -10.31 17.76
N PRO A 306 1.44 -10.52 19.02
CA PRO A 306 1.16 -9.58 20.09
C PRO A 306 1.77 -8.21 19.80
N ASN A 307 1.06 -7.17 20.19
CA ASN A 307 1.51 -5.76 20.11
C ASN A 307 1.77 -5.21 18.69
N LYS A 308 1.31 -5.89 17.64
CA LYS A 308 1.38 -5.36 16.27
C LYS A 308 0.16 -4.52 15.97
N THR A 309 0.40 -3.26 15.64
CA THR A 309 -0.63 -2.26 15.32
C THR A 309 -0.61 -1.98 13.82
N LEU A 310 -1.78 -1.86 13.22
CA LEU A 310 -1.94 -1.60 11.79
C LEU A 310 -2.78 -0.34 11.57
N VAL A 311 -2.32 0.52 10.67
CA VAL A 311 -3.13 1.58 10.05
C VAL A 311 -3.07 1.36 8.54
N MET A 312 -4.21 1.10 7.94
CA MET A 312 -4.29 0.83 6.51
C MET A 312 -5.26 1.78 5.82
N VAL A 313 -4.85 2.29 4.68
CA VAL A 313 -5.69 3.08 3.77
C VAL A 313 -5.90 2.27 2.50
N THR A 314 -7.16 2.10 2.11
CA THR A 314 -7.54 1.58 0.79
C THR A 314 -8.87 2.19 0.37
N HIS A 315 -9.08 2.30 -0.94
CA HIS A 315 -10.35 2.69 -1.55
C HIS A 315 -11.28 1.50 -1.83
N TYR A 316 -10.82 0.28 -1.54
CA TYR A 316 -11.51 -0.97 -1.85
C TYR A 316 -11.81 -1.73 -0.56
N PRO A 317 -13.08 -1.77 -0.11
CA PRO A 317 -13.45 -2.50 1.11
C PRO A 317 -13.05 -3.98 1.09
N GLU A 318 -13.09 -4.61 -0.08
CA GLU A 318 -12.73 -6.02 -0.30
C GLU A 318 -11.24 -6.32 -0.11
N GLU A 319 -10.41 -5.29 -0.13
CA GLU A 319 -8.96 -5.43 0.14
C GLU A 319 -8.63 -5.45 1.62
N LEU A 320 -9.56 -5.07 2.49
CA LEU A 320 -9.28 -5.01 3.91
C LEU A 320 -8.93 -6.40 4.45
N PRO A 321 -7.81 -6.54 5.16
CA PRO A 321 -7.46 -7.77 5.88
C PRO A 321 -8.53 -8.10 6.93
N SER A 322 -8.68 -9.39 7.23
CA SER A 322 -9.65 -9.88 8.22
C SER A 322 -9.32 -9.42 9.64
N CYS A 323 -8.07 -9.06 9.90
CA CYS A 323 -7.61 -8.57 11.20
C CYS A 323 -8.08 -7.14 11.53
N ILE A 324 -8.65 -6.38 10.59
CA ILE A 324 -9.15 -5.01 10.85
C ILE A 324 -10.27 -5.04 11.89
N THR A 325 -10.12 -4.23 12.92
CA THR A 325 -11.07 -4.15 14.05
C THR A 325 -11.73 -2.80 14.20
N HIS A 326 -11.13 -1.75 13.65
CA HIS A 326 -11.56 -0.37 13.82
C HIS A 326 -11.58 0.39 12.50
N HIS A 327 -12.47 1.37 12.40
CA HIS A 327 -12.60 2.23 11.22
C HIS A 327 -12.58 3.70 11.62
N LYS A 328 -11.82 4.51 10.91
CA LYS A 328 -11.78 5.98 11.02
C LYS A 328 -12.17 6.60 9.69
N ILE A 329 -13.09 7.55 9.72
CA ILE A 329 -13.50 8.34 8.55
C ILE A 329 -12.94 9.76 8.70
N MET A 330 -12.33 10.26 7.60
CA MET A 330 -11.83 11.64 7.47
C MET A 330 -12.72 12.46 6.55
#